data_6fccae1d5b681cf6cd26312e9a821d26
#
_entry.id   6fccae1d5b681cf6cd26312e9a821d26
#
_cell.length_a   1.000
_cell.length_b   1.000
_cell.length_c   1.000
_cell.angle_alpha   90.00
_cell.angle_beta   90.00
_cell.angle_gamma   90.00
#
_symmetry.space_group_name_H-M   'P 1'
#
loop_
_entity.id
_entity.type
_entity.pdbx_description
1 polymer ?
#
loop_
_entity_poly.entity_id
_entity_poly.type
_entity_poly.pdbx_seq_one_letter_code
_entity_poly.pdbx_strand_id
1 'polypeptide(L)'
;MGRIVWDRRNKKEPEGMVADCTGGTSDMPVAEEAALTAEFFGARVERIYDVGVAGIHRLLDQTEKLRKANCILAIAGMEGALATVTAGLVDRPVIAVPTSVGYGASFGGLSALLTMLNSCAEGLAVVNIDNGFGAGYLGAQINRLALRGGTGENR
;
A
#
# COMPACT_ATOMS: atom_id res chain seq x y z
N MET A 1 15.94 10.36 3.50
CA MET A 1 16.27 10.25 4.94
C MET A 1 14.97 9.95 5.67
N GLY A 2 14.79 8.73 6.22
CA GLY A 2 13.53 8.31 6.85
C GLY A 2 13.24 9.12 8.11
N ARG A 3 11.98 9.50 8.27
CA ARG A 3 11.48 10.28 9.43
C ARG A 3 10.93 9.39 10.54
N ILE A 4 11.23 8.09 10.52
CA ILE A 4 10.70 7.12 11.49
C ILE A 4 11.80 6.76 12.48
N VAL A 5 11.51 6.92 13.76
CA VAL A 5 12.33 6.40 14.86
C VAL A 5 11.71 5.10 15.33
N TRP A 6 12.43 4.00 15.17
CA TRP A 6 11.99 2.67 15.58
C TRP A 6 12.64 2.28 16.92
N ASP A 7 11.79 2.02 17.91
CA ASP A 7 12.20 1.42 19.17
C ASP A 7 11.99 -0.12 19.13
N ARG A 8 13.08 -0.87 19.08
CA ARG A 8 13.06 -2.35 18.99
C ARG A 8 12.92 -3.07 20.34
N ARG A 9 12.64 -2.37 21.42
CA ARG A 9 12.61 -2.95 22.78
C ARG A 9 11.47 -3.93 23.03
N ASN A 10 10.38 -3.87 22.27
CA ASN A 10 9.24 -4.80 22.36
C ASN A 10 9.08 -5.59 21.05
N LYS A 11 9.81 -6.70 20.93
CA LYS A 11 9.69 -7.61 19.77
C LYS A 11 8.52 -8.57 19.99
N LYS A 12 7.34 -8.20 19.49
CA LYS A 12 6.39 -9.22 19.05
C LYS A 12 6.76 -9.64 17.63
N GLU A 13 6.68 -10.95 17.34
CA GLU A 13 6.83 -11.43 15.97
C GLU A 13 5.75 -10.78 15.08
N PRO A 14 6.10 -10.28 13.87
CA PRO A 14 5.13 -9.69 12.97
C PRO A 14 4.10 -10.73 12.51
N GLU A 15 2.83 -10.37 12.54
CA GLU A 15 1.73 -11.27 12.21
C GLU A 15 0.94 -10.81 11.00
N GLY A 16 0.30 -11.76 10.30
CA GLY A 16 -0.48 -11.49 9.09
C GLY A 16 0.42 -11.01 7.94
N MET A 17 -0.17 -10.29 6.99
CA MET A 17 0.60 -9.74 5.86
C MET A 17 -0.07 -8.49 5.29
N VAL A 18 0.70 -7.45 5.09
CA VAL A 18 0.38 -6.28 4.26
C VAL A 18 1.30 -6.32 3.05
N ALA A 19 0.73 -6.21 1.84
CA ALA A 19 1.53 -6.05 0.63
C ALA A 19 1.75 -4.56 0.36
N ASP A 20 2.98 -4.18 0.04
CA ASP A 20 3.37 -2.80 -0.24
C ASP A 20 3.94 -2.71 -1.66
N CYS A 21 3.19 -2.07 -2.56
CA CYS A 21 3.44 -2.07 -4.00
C CYS A 21 3.78 -0.68 -4.51
N THR A 22 4.82 -0.54 -5.35
CA THR A 22 5.12 0.73 -6.03
C THR A 22 4.94 0.66 -7.53
N GLY A 23 4.48 1.79 -8.11
CA GLY A 23 4.44 1.97 -9.56
C GLY A 23 5.83 2.01 -10.17
N GLY A 24 6.73 2.76 -9.57
CA GLY A 24 8.12 2.87 -9.99
C GLY A 24 9.08 2.92 -8.81
N THR A 25 10.38 2.88 -9.14
CA THR A 25 11.45 2.96 -8.13
C THR A 25 11.52 4.33 -7.45
N SER A 26 11.04 5.39 -8.12
CA SER A 26 10.99 6.75 -7.56
C SER A 26 9.94 6.88 -6.44
N ASP A 27 8.97 5.97 -6.36
CA ASP A 27 7.94 5.93 -5.32
C ASP A 27 8.43 5.27 -4.02
N MET A 28 9.58 4.59 -4.04
CA MET A 28 10.13 3.83 -2.92
C MET A 28 10.27 4.62 -1.61
N PRO A 29 10.64 5.91 -1.60
CA PRO A 29 10.73 6.64 -0.33
C PRO A 29 9.41 6.70 0.45
N VAL A 30 8.28 6.83 -0.25
CA VAL A 30 6.93 6.83 0.35
C VAL A 30 6.52 5.40 0.74
N ALA A 31 6.88 4.41 -0.09
CA ALA A 31 6.62 2.99 0.20
C ALA A 31 7.40 2.51 1.43
N GLU A 32 8.67 2.84 1.55
CA GLU A 32 9.45 2.48 2.74
C GLU A 32 8.92 3.15 4.02
N GLU A 33 8.41 4.39 3.94
CA GLU A 33 7.71 5.00 5.07
C GLU A 33 6.47 4.19 5.46
N ALA A 34 5.68 3.76 4.49
CA ALA A 34 4.49 2.95 4.72
C ALA A 34 4.83 1.56 5.27
N ALA A 35 5.79 0.88 4.66
CA ALA A 35 6.27 -0.44 5.07
C ALA A 35 6.80 -0.43 6.50
N LEU A 36 7.72 0.48 6.82
CA LEU A 36 8.30 0.61 8.15
C LEU A 36 7.24 0.97 9.21
N THR A 37 6.25 1.78 8.84
CA THR A 37 5.12 2.10 9.71
C THR A 37 4.28 0.86 10.00
N ALA A 38 3.91 0.09 8.97
CA ALA A 38 3.14 -1.13 9.15
C ALA A 38 3.89 -2.17 10.00
N GLU A 39 5.19 -2.34 9.78
CA GLU A 39 6.07 -3.21 10.56
C GLU A 39 6.17 -2.75 12.02
N PHE A 40 6.29 -1.45 12.27
CA PHE A 40 6.30 -0.89 13.62
C PHE A 40 5.03 -1.25 14.39
N PHE A 41 3.88 -1.25 13.71
CA PHE A 41 2.59 -1.62 14.28
C PHE A 41 2.29 -3.13 14.24
N GLY A 42 3.28 -3.97 13.92
CA GLY A 42 3.25 -5.42 14.09
C GLY A 42 2.76 -6.22 12.88
N ALA A 43 2.63 -5.61 11.70
CA ALA A 43 2.35 -6.34 10.47
C ALA A 43 3.63 -6.89 9.83
N ARG A 44 3.55 -8.07 9.23
CA ARG A 44 4.56 -8.50 8.27
C ARG A 44 4.31 -7.78 6.95
N VAL A 45 5.34 -7.23 6.34
CA VAL A 45 5.22 -6.51 5.07
C VAL A 45 5.94 -7.25 3.95
N GLU A 46 5.21 -7.51 2.87
CA GLU A 46 5.75 -8.01 1.60
C GLU A 46 5.94 -6.83 0.64
N ARG A 47 7.19 -6.51 0.33
CA ARG A 47 7.56 -5.42 -0.58
C ARG A 47 7.55 -5.89 -2.02
N ILE A 48 6.75 -5.26 -2.88
CA ILE A 48 6.54 -5.59 -4.30
C ILE A 48 6.77 -4.32 -5.11
N TYR A 49 8.01 -4.01 -5.41
CA TYR A 49 8.39 -2.74 -6.01
C TYR A 49 8.52 -2.81 -7.52
N ASP A 50 8.35 -1.65 -8.19
CA ASP A 50 8.47 -1.47 -9.63
C ASP A 50 7.52 -2.36 -10.45
N VAL A 51 6.25 -2.41 -10.02
CA VAL A 51 5.17 -3.16 -10.69
C VAL A 51 4.15 -2.25 -11.38
N GLY A 52 4.62 -1.09 -11.86
CA GLY A 52 3.77 -0.12 -12.58
C GLY A 52 3.09 -0.69 -13.80
N VAL A 53 1.92 -0.13 -14.13
CA VAL A 53 1.05 -0.63 -15.20
C VAL A 53 1.63 -0.48 -16.61
N ALA A 54 2.65 0.34 -16.80
CA ALA A 54 3.40 0.40 -18.05
C ALA A 54 4.14 -0.91 -18.38
N GLY A 55 4.35 -1.76 -17.37
CA GLY A 55 4.83 -3.13 -17.51
C GLY A 55 3.93 -4.08 -16.73
N ILE A 56 2.65 -4.14 -17.10
CA ILE A 56 1.57 -4.79 -16.35
C ILE A 56 1.86 -6.27 -16.01
N HIS A 57 2.62 -6.97 -16.85
CA HIS A 57 3.02 -8.36 -16.60
C HIS A 57 3.74 -8.52 -15.25
N ARG A 58 4.52 -7.52 -14.82
CA ARG A 58 5.22 -7.53 -13.52
C ARG A 58 4.24 -7.55 -12.35
N LEU A 59 3.14 -6.79 -12.44
CA LEU A 59 2.07 -6.80 -11.45
C LEU A 59 1.30 -8.12 -11.48
N LEU A 60 0.95 -8.62 -12.67
CA LEU A 60 0.20 -9.87 -12.84
C LEU A 60 0.97 -11.05 -12.25
N ASP A 61 2.28 -11.10 -12.39
CA ASP A 61 3.14 -12.14 -11.82
C ASP A 61 3.13 -12.15 -10.27
N GLN A 62 2.71 -11.06 -9.62
CA GLN A 62 2.61 -10.96 -8.17
C GLN A 62 1.19 -11.21 -7.64
N THR A 63 0.21 -11.49 -8.49
CA THR A 63 -1.22 -11.60 -8.12
C THR A 63 -1.45 -12.59 -6.97
N GLU A 64 -0.78 -13.75 -6.99
CA GLU A 64 -0.89 -14.75 -5.92
C GLU A 64 -0.39 -14.28 -4.56
N LYS A 65 0.64 -13.42 -4.54
CA LYS A 65 1.13 -12.79 -3.31
C LYS A 65 0.15 -11.74 -2.80
N LEU A 66 -0.37 -10.92 -3.72
CA LEU A 66 -1.35 -9.88 -3.40
C LEU A 66 -2.61 -10.46 -2.75
N ARG A 67 -3.12 -11.56 -3.27
CA ARG A 67 -4.30 -12.27 -2.74
C ARG A 67 -4.11 -12.83 -1.34
N LYS A 68 -2.88 -13.10 -0.92
CA LYS A 68 -2.56 -13.59 0.43
C LYS A 68 -2.48 -12.47 1.48
N ALA A 69 -2.39 -11.23 1.05
CA ALA A 69 -2.34 -10.08 1.95
C ALA A 69 -3.71 -9.80 2.58
N ASN A 70 -3.71 -9.31 3.81
CA ASN A 70 -4.92 -8.81 4.46
C ASN A 70 -5.28 -7.38 4.01
N CYS A 71 -4.29 -6.64 3.52
CA CYS A 71 -4.43 -5.30 2.97
C CYS A 71 -3.28 -5.04 1.99
N ILE A 72 -3.53 -4.22 0.98
CA ILE A 72 -2.53 -3.84 -0.02
C ILE A 72 -2.37 -2.32 0.00
N LEU A 73 -1.13 -1.86 0.02
CA LEU A 73 -0.76 -0.46 -0.17
C LEU A 73 -0.31 -0.30 -1.62
N ALA A 74 -0.99 0.52 -2.40
CA ALA A 74 -0.67 0.77 -3.80
C ALA A 74 -0.18 2.21 -3.98
N ILE A 75 1.13 2.37 -4.14
CA ILE A 75 1.84 3.64 -4.07
C ILE A 75 2.34 4.02 -5.45
N ALA A 76 1.84 5.11 -6.00
CA ALA A 76 2.18 5.53 -7.35
C ALA A 76 2.02 7.05 -7.57
N GLY A 77 2.96 7.61 -8.31
CA GLY A 77 2.89 8.94 -8.88
C GLY A 77 2.32 8.96 -10.29
N MET A 78 2.69 9.95 -11.07
CA MET A 78 2.24 10.17 -12.45
C MET A 78 0.71 10.17 -12.58
N GLU A 79 0.12 9.15 -13.23
CA GLU A 79 -1.33 8.98 -13.40
C GLU A 79 -1.98 8.11 -12.33
N GLY A 80 -1.20 7.45 -11.46
CA GLY A 80 -1.73 6.67 -10.34
C GLY A 80 -2.52 5.40 -10.67
N ALA A 81 -2.41 4.88 -11.89
CA ALA A 81 -3.25 3.77 -12.38
C ALA A 81 -3.00 2.43 -11.64
N LEU A 82 -1.83 2.24 -11.03
CA LEU A 82 -1.51 1.02 -10.28
C LEU A 82 -2.59 0.66 -9.26
N ALA A 83 -3.09 1.64 -8.53
CA ALA A 83 -4.07 1.41 -7.46
C ALA A 83 -5.38 0.81 -8.00
N THR A 84 -5.93 1.39 -9.07
CA THR A 84 -7.16 0.89 -9.71
C THR A 84 -6.98 -0.52 -10.27
N VAL A 85 -5.86 -0.77 -10.96
CA VAL A 85 -5.60 -2.10 -11.55
C VAL A 85 -5.41 -3.14 -10.44
N THR A 86 -4.66 -2.81 -9.38
CA THR A 86 -4.49 -3.69 -8.23
C THR A 86 -5.83 -4.02 -7.57
N ALA A 87 -6.68 -3.04 -7.33
CA ALA A 87 -7.99 -3.26 -6.73
C ALA A 87 -8.90 -4.14 -7.61
N GLY A 88 -8.78 -4.03 -8.94
CA GLY A 88 -9.51 -4.91 -9.87
C GLY A 88 -9.01 -6.37 -9.92
N LEU A 89 -7.80 -6.65 -9.42
CA LEU A 89 -7.20 -8.00 -9.44
C LEU A 89 -7.44 -8.81 -8.17
N VAL A 90 -7.87 -8.15 -7.08
CA VAL A 90 -7.95 -8.77 -5.75
C VAL A 90 -9.30 -8.51 -5.09
N ASP A 91 -9.61 -9.30 -4.07
CA ASP A 91 -10.76 -9.16 -3.18
C ASP A 91 -10.36 -8.60 -1.80
N ARG A 92 -9.24 -7.90 -1.75
CA ARG A 92 -8.65 -7.35 -0.52
C ARG A 92 -8.76 -5.83 -0.50
N PRO A 93 -8.88 -5.20 0.69
CA PRO A 93 -8.83 -3.75 0.79
C PRO A 93 -7.53 -3.19 0.21
N VAL A 94 -7.64 -2.19 -0.65
CA VAL A 94 -6.50 -1.49 -1.25
C VAL A 94 -6.46 -0.06 -0.73
N ILE A 95 -5.34 0.34 -0.17
CA ILE A 95 -5.05 1.72 0.22
C ILE A 95 -4.17 2.34 -0.86
N ALA A 96 -4.72 3.28 -1.59
CA ALA A 96 -4.02 4.02 -2.63
C ALA A 96 -3.27 5.21 -2.04
N VAL A 97 -2.00 5.32 -2.37
CA VAL A 97 -1.12 6.40 -1.94
C VAL A 97 -0.63 7.15 -3.17
N PRO A 98 -1.23 8.28 -3.52
CA PRO A 98 -0.67 9.12 -4.57
C PRO A 98 0.68 9.68 -4.10
N THR A 99 1.66 9.73 -5.00
CA THR A 99 2.94 10.37 -4.69
C THR A 99 3.12 11.66 -5.50
N SER A 100 3.93 12.57 -4.98
CA SER A 100 4.34 13.79 -5.70
C SER A 100 5.34 13.51 -6.82
N VAL A 101 5.73 12.26 -7.00
CA VAL A 101 6.63 11.82 -8.09
C VAL A 101 5.96 12.04 -9.43
N GLY A 102 6.62 12.79 -10.31
CA GLY A 102 6.11 13.08 -11.65
C GLY A 102 6.66 14.37 -12.21
N TYR A 103 6.15 14.72 -13.39
CA TYR A 103 6.50 15.95 -14.10
C TYR A 103 5.30 16.46 -14.92
N GLY A 104 5.41 17.67 -15.45
CA GLY A 104 4.37 18.25 -16.32
C GLY A 104 3.00 18.29 -15.66
N ALA A 105 2.01 17.68 -16.28
CA ALA A 105 0.61 17.67 -15.82
C ALA A 105 0.35 16.78 -14.60
N SER A 106 1.37 16.19 -13.96
CA SER A 106 1.21 15.48 -12.70
C SER A 106 0.88 16.42 -11.53
N PHE A 107 1.22 17.72 -11.65
CA PHE A 107 0.97 18.76 -10.65
C PHE A 107 1.31 18.33 -9.22
N GLY A 108 2.52 17.77 -9.01
CA GLY A 108 2.97 17.35 -7.68
C GLY A 108 2.11 16.28 -7.02
N GLY A 109 1.57 15.35 -7.82
CA GLY A 109 0.75 14.24 -7.35
C GLY A 109 -0.76 14.44 -7.45
N LEU A 110 -1.22 15.63 -7.86
CA LEU A 110 -2.66 15.90 -8.00
C LEU A 110 -3.31 14.99 -9.04
N SER A 111 -2.64 14.73 -10.17
CA SER A 111 -3.13 13.80 -11.20
C SER A 111 -3.35 12.39 -10.64
N ALA A 112 -2.38 11.87 -9.91
CA ALA A 112 -2.49 10.57 -9.25
C ALA A 112 -3.63 10.56 -8.21
N LEU A 113 -3.72 11.59 -7.37
CA LEU A 113 -4.79 11.70 -6.37
C LEU A 113 -6.17 11.69 -7.01
N LEU A 114 -6.39 12.50 -8.06
CA LEU A 114 -7.69 12.58 -8.74
C LEU A 114 -8.03 11.26 -9.45
N THR A 115 -7.06 10.61 -10.08
CA THR A 115 -7.27 9.29 -10.70
C THR A 115 -7.69 8.24 -9.66
N MET A 116 -7.00 8.18 -8.52
CA MET A 116 -7.31 7.24 -7.46
C MET A 116 -8.69 7.51 -6.83
N LEU A 117 -9.05 8.78 -6.60
CA LEU A 117 -10.36 9.16 -6.07
C LEU A 117 -11.52 8.87 -7.04
N ASN A 118 -11.26 8.89 -8.35
CA ASN A 118 -12.24 8.61 -9.41
C ASN A 118 -12.18 7.14 -9.90
N SER A 119 -11.54 6.26 -9.15
CA SER A 119 -11.46 4.83 -9.51
C SER A 119 -12.84 4.18 -9.46
N CYS A 120 -13.16 3.37 -10.49
CA CYS A 120 -14.35 2.51 -10.52
C CYS A 120 -14.13 1.16 -9.79
N ALA A 121 -12.92 0.89 -9.32
CA ALA A 121 -12.65 -0.34 -8.58
C ALA A 121 -13.08 -0.18 -7.12
N GLU A 122 -14.04 -0.98 -6.70
CA GLU A 122 -14.53 -0.98 -5.33
C GLU A 122 -13.49 -1.57 -4.35
N GLY A 123 -13.56 -1.16 -3.08
CA GLY A 123 -12.62 -1.60 -2.05
C GLY A 123 -11.30 -0.82 -2.02
N LEU A 124 -11.21 0.29 -2.79
CA LEU A 124 -10.08 1.20 -2.82
C LEU A 124 -10.36 2.43 -1.96
N ALA A 125 -9.48 2.71 -0.99
CA ALA A 125 -9.49 3.92 -0.18
C ALA A 125 -8.23 4.74 -0.49
N VAL A 126 -8.35 6.06 -0.50
CA VAL A 126 -7.25 6.95 -0.89
C VAL A 126 -6.79 7.77 0.31
N VAL A 127 -5.48 7.83 0.56
CA VAL A 127 -4.87 8.75 1.52
C VAL A 127 -4.32 9.99 0.80
N ASN A 128 -3.83 10.96 1.55
CA ASN A 128 -3.26 12.17 0.97
C ASN A 128 -1.95 11.90 0.21
N ILE A 129 -1.52 12.84 -0.62
CA ILE A 129 -0.26 12.78 -1.38
C ILE A 129 0.92 12.59 -0.42
N ASP A 130 1.82 11.66 -0.76
CA ASP A 130 3.03 11.30 0.00
C ASP A 130 2.77 10.83 1.43
N ASN A 131 1.54 10.41 1.76
CA ASN A 131 1.18 9.99 3.12
C ASN A 131 1.44 8.48 3.32
N GLY A 132 2.70 8.06 3.23
CA GLY A 132 3.11 6.69 3.52
C GLY A 132 2.81 6.27 4.96
N PHE A 133 3.03 7.18 5.93
CA PHE A 133 2.72 6.91 7.34
C PHE A 133 1.25 6.56 7.55
N GLY A 134 0.33 7.38 7.03
CA GLY A 134 -1.11 7.14 7.17
C GLY A 134 -1.55 5.83 6.54
N ALA A 135 -1.01 5.49 5.37
CA ALA A 135 -1.29 4.23 4.68
C ALA A 135 -0.77 3.02 5.47
N GLY A 136 0.48 3.07 5.95
CA GLY A 136 1.08 2.00 6.74
C GLY A 136 0.34 1.75 8.05
N TYR A 137 -0.07 2.83 8.74
CA TYR A 137 -0.87 2.73 9.96
C TYR A 137 -2.23 2.08 9.71
N LEU A 138 -2.98 2.55 8.69
CA LEU A 138 -4.27 1.99 8.33
C LEU A 138 -4.16 0.53 7.87
N GLY A 139 -3.15 0.20 7.06
CA GLY A 139 -2.86 -1.17 6.64
C GLY A 139 -2.60 -2.11 7.82
N ALA A 140 -1.83 -1.66 8.81
CA ALA A 140 -1.59 -2.42 10.03
C ALA A 140 -2.87 -2.61 10.86
N GLN A 141 -3.76 -1.61 10.89
CA GLN A 141 -5.06 -1.74 11.57
C GLN A 141 -5.95 -2.79 10.89
N ILE A 142 -6.06 -2.75 9.55
CA ILE A 142 -6.84 -3.72 8.77
C ILE A 142 -6.26 -5.13 8.97
N ASN A 143 -4.94 -5.28 8.88
CA ASN A 143 -4.26 -6.55 9.12
C ASN A 143 -4.58 -7.13 10.50
N ARG A 144 -4.57 -6.30 11.54
CA ARG A 144 -4.89 -6.71 12.91
C ARG A 144 -6.35 -7.12 13.08
N LEU A 145 -7.28 -6.41 12.43
CA LEU A 145 -8.70 -6.77 12.45
C LEU A 145 -8.96 -8.10 11.74
N ALA A 146 -8.31 -8.35 10.61
CA ALA A 146 -8.41 -9.61 9.88
C ALA A 146 -7.94 -10.81 10.73
N LEU A 147 -6.84 -10.66 11.48
CA LEU A 147 -6.32 -11.70 12.37
C LEU A 147 -7.28 -12.00 13.52
N ARG A 148 -7.91 -10.98 14.12
CA ARG A 148 -8.88 -11.17 15.21
C ARG A 148 -10.14 -11.87 14.75
N GLY A 149 -10.64 -11.54 13.54
CA GLY A 149 -11.82 -12.19 12.96
C GLY A 149 -11.60 -13.68 12.65
N GLY A 150 -10.35 -14.11 12.38
CA GLY A 150 -10.00 -15.50 12.11
C GLY A 150 -9.88 -16.39 13.38
N THR A 151 -9.77 -15.81 14.56
CA THR A 151 -9.59 -16.57 15.82
C THR A 151 -10.88 -16.98 16.53
N GLY A 152 -12.07 -16.67 15.93
CA GLY A 152 -13.35 -17.20 16.43
C GLY A 152 -13.73 -16.79 17.86
N GLU A 153 -13.15 -15.75 18.43
CA GLU A 153 -13.60 -15.19 19.70
C GLU A 153 -14.90 -14.40 19.51
N ASN A 154 -16.01 -15.14 19.49
CA ASN A 154 -17.32 -14.57 19.80
C ASN A 154 -17.30 -14.07 21.25
N ARG A 155 -17.36 -12.75 21.41
CA ARG A 155 -17.78 -12.15 22.68
C ARG A 155 -19.27 -11.92 22.67
#